data_22061e238dbce0c1f26da5da31017ff5
#
_entry.id   22061e238dbce0c1f26da5da31017ff5
#
_cell.length_a   1.000
_cell.length_b   1.000
_cell.length_c   1.000
_cell.angle_alpha   90.00
_cell.angle_beta   90.00
_cell.angle_gamma   90.00
#
_symmetry.space_group_name_H-M   'P 1'
#
loop_
_entity.id
_entity.type
_entity.pdbx_description
1 polymer ?
#
loop_
_entity_poly.entity_id
_entity_poly.type
_entity_poly.pdbx_seq_one_letter_code
_entity_poly.pdbx_strand_id
1 'polypeptide(L)'
;MTNNYKVTPPQQVVSEETANPTNENQPFEERLEEGLRDDNMHRALERFAPSWRASRRDVFAFEEADYGSDYSFEHMRATLRKAKDYAIEHQAELIAQFKAQAEAAGAIIYEARTAEDANRYIYELCQRKGIDLVVKSKTMVSEETELNHYLGARGIKAVETDLGEWVAQLAHERPSHMVMPIIHKTRQQVGAVLTEALGREISRENVAEQVAVIRVEHRKSFLNAGMGISGANALIAESGTVMMLTNEGNGRLVTSLPPVHVVMAGYDKLIGTFAEAMTQLCLLARSATAQQITSYTTFITGPATPGKEVHIVLVDNGRSEMRADPHFKEALRCIRCAACANICPS
;
A
#
# COMPACT_ATOMS: atom_id res chain seq x y z
N MET A 1 -11.99 7.85 -38.63
CA MET A 1 -12.77 8.88 -37.88
C MET A 1 -11.86 9.32 -36.72
N THR A 2 -11.17 10.43 -36.91
CA THR A 2 -10.22 11.02 -35.99
C THR A 2 -10.99 11.85 -34.96
N ASN A 3 -11.09 11.34 -33.74
CA ASN A 3 -11.74 12.05 -32.63
C ASN A 3 -10.73 13.05 -32.03
N ASN A 4 -10.84 14.31 -32.45
CA ASN A 4 -10.09 15.44 -31.88
C ASN A 4 -10.71 15.83 -30.52
N TYR A 5 -10.26 15.24 -29.43
CA TYR A 5 -10.49 15.81 -28.10
C TYR A 5 -9.48 16.94 -27.88
N LYS A 6 -9.92 18.20 -27.98
CA LYS A 6 -9.17 19.33 -27.46
C LYS A 6 -9.14 19.23 -25.94
N VAL A 7 -7.98 18.93 -25.41
CA VAL A 7 -7.71 18.93 -23.96
C VAL A 7 -7.44 20.39 -23.55
N THR A 8 -8.38 21.00 -22.87
CA THR A 8 -8.13 22.24 -22.13
C THR A 8 -7.26 21.87 -20.91
N PRO A 9 -6.14 22.53 -20.66
CA PRO A 9 -5.34 22.26 -19.46
C PRO A 9 -6.17 22.59 -18.22
N PRO A 10 -6.11 21.79 -17.16
CA PRO A 10 -6.82 22.11 -15.93
C PRO A 10 -6.25 23.42 -15.37
N GLN A 11 -7.12 24.35 -15.10
CA GLN A 11 -6.81 25.54 -14.32
C GLN A 11 -6.25 25.11 -12.99
N GLN A 12 -5.16 25.75 -12.58
CA GLN A 12 -4.54 25.63 -11.28
C GLN A 12 -5.60 25.83 -10.18
N VAL A 13 -6.04 24.75 -9.58
CA VAL A 13 -6.67 24.78 -8.26
C VAL A 13 -5.64 24.23 -7.29
N VAL A 14 -4.71 25.07 -6.94
CA VAL A 14 -3.90 24.92 -5.74
C VAL A 14 -3.96 26.27 -5.04
N SER A 15 -5.04 26.48 -4.29
CA SER A 15 -5.00 27.41 -3.18
C SER A 15 -4.19 26.73 -2.07
N GLU A 16 -3.12 27.37 -1.69
CA GLU A 16 -2.46 27.17 -0.40
C GLU A 16 -3.52 27.17 0.70
N GLU A 17 -3.36 26.28 1.68
CA GLU A 17 -4.25 26.05 2.82
C GLU A 17 -5.43 25.09 2.58
N THR A 18 -5.15 23.82 2.40
CA THR A 18 -6.02 22.78 2.93
C THR A 18 -5.22 21.92 3.90
N ALA A 19 -5.11 22.42 5.12
CA ALA A 19 -4.85 21.58 6.27
C ALA A 19 -5.82 20.39 6.21
N ASN A 20 -5.30 19.22 6.45
CA ASN A 20 -6.04 17.97 6.57
C ASN A 20 -7.27 18.21 7.48
N PRO A 21 -8.51 18.02 7.01
CA PRO A 21 -9.70 18.26 7.82
C PRO A 21 -9.89 17.24 8.95
N THR A 22 -9.02 16.25 9.09
CA THR A 22 -8.90 15.54 10.34
C THR A 22 -8.36 16.55 11.33
N ASN A 23 -9.26 16.97 12.22
CA ASN A 23 -9.04 17.98 13.22
C ASN A 23 -7.95 17.48 14.20
N GLU A 24 -6.67 17.54 13.79
CA GLU A 24 -5.52 17.06 14.59
C GLU A 24 -5.42 17.81 15.91
N ASN A 25 -6.07 18.99 16.00
CA ASN A 25 -6.22 19.76 17.21
C ASN A 25 -7.37 19.30 18.11
N GLN A 26 -8.22 18.39 17.64
CA GLN A 26 -9.32 17.86 18.43
C GLN A 26 -8.82 16.76 19.37
N PRO A 27 -9.21 16.75 20.65
CA PRO A 27 -8.88 15.68 21.60
C PRO A 27 -9.27 14.31 21.06
N PHE A 28 -8.52 13.28 21.42
CA PHE A 28 -8.77 11.90 20.96
C PHE A 28 -10.19 11.45 21.29
N GLU A 29 -10.69 11.79 22.47
CA GLU A 29 -12.02 11.43 22.97
C GLU A 29 -13.13 11.99 22.07
N GLU A 30 -13.00 13.24 21.62
CA GLU A 30 -14.00 13.86 20.73
C GLU A 30 -14.00 13.18 19.35
N ARG A 31 -12.82 12.90 18.80
CA ARG A 31 -12.70 12.17 17.51
C ARG A 31 -13.24 10.75 17.61
N LEU A 32 -13.04 10.09 18.74
CA LEU A 32 -13.59 8.77 19.01
C LEU A 32 -15.12 8.80 19.06
N GLU A 33 -15.70 9.78 19.78
CA GLU A 33 -17.15 9.94 19.85
C GLU A 33 -17.77 10.23 18.48
N GLU A 34 -17.14 11.06 17.65
CA GLU A 34 -17.59 11.30 16.28
C GLU A 34 -17.56 10.02 15.45
N GLY A 35 -16.46 9.25 15.51
CA GLY A 35 -16.33 7.97 14.81
C GLY A 35 -17.36 6.94 15.27
N LEU A 36 -17.64 6.88 16.56
CA LEU A 36 -18.68 6.00 17.12
C LEU A 36 -20.12 6.40 16.74
N ARG A 37 -20.33 7.62 16.27
CA ARG A 37 -21.64 8.11 15.76
C ARG A 37 -21.78 7.99 14.24
N ASP A 38 -20.75 7.51 13.54
CA ASP A 38 -20.81 7.35 12.08
C ASP A 38 -21.65 6.11 11.69
N ASP A 39 -22.93 6.33 11.46
CA ASP A 39 -23.87 5.30 11.01
C ASP A 39 -23.45 4.64 9.68
N ASN A 40 -22.71 5.32 8.80
CA ASN A 40 -22.26 4.74 7.54
C ASN A 40 -21.13 3.73 7.78
N MET A 41 -20.21 4.07 8.65
CA MET A 41 -19.13 3.17 9.09
C MET A 41 -19.72 1.92 9.75
N HIS A 42 -20.64 2.10 10.71
CA HIS A 42 -21.29 0.99 11.40
C HIS A 42 -22.00 0.04 10.42
N ARG A 43 -22.84 0.59 9.54
CA ARG A 43 -23.54 -0.22 8.52
C ARG A 43 -22.59 -0.91 7.54
N ALA A 44 -21.48 -0.28 7.19
CA ALA A 44 -20.48 -0.90 6.32
C ALA A 44 -19.80 -2.09 7.00
N LEU A 45 -19.40 -1.95 8.27
CA LEU A 45 -18.77 -3.02 9.04
C LEU A 45 -19.74 -4.17 9.34
N GLU A 46 -21.00 -3.88 9.70
CA GLU A 46 -22.05 -4.89 9.92
C GLU A 46 -22.31 -5.78 8.70
N ARG A 47 -22.26 -5.23 7.49
CA ARG A 47 -22.41 -5.96 6.24
C ARG A 47 -21.16 -6.74 5.86
N PHE A 48 -20.01 -6.12 6.04
CA PHE A 48 -18.74 -6.66 5.57
C PHE A 48 -18.28 -7.87 6.40
N ALA A 49 -18.27 -7.76 7.73
CA ALA A 49 -17.65 -8.75 8.59
C ALA A 49 -18.26 -10.17 8.47
N PRO A 50 -19.58 -10.36 8.43
CA PRO A 50 -20.18 -11.69 8.23
C PRO A 50 -19.84 -12.30 6.86
N SER A 51 -19.91 -11.50 5.80
CA SER A 51 -19.61 -11.92 4.43
C SER A 51 -18.14 -12.33 4.29
N TRP A 52 -17.24 -11.51 4.82
CA TRP A 52 -15.80 -11.79 4.82
C TRP A 52 -15.48 -13.08 5.59
N ARG A 53 -16.08 -13.28 6.77
CA ARG A 53 -15.87 -14.51 7.57
C ARG A 53 -16.32 -15.76 6.83
N ALA A 54 -17.47 -15.71 6.17
CA ALA A 54 -17.99 -16.84 5.38
C ALA A 54 -17.06 -17.15 4.20
N SER A 55 -16.78 -16.18 3.36
CA SER A 55 -15.92 -16.33 2.17
C SER A 55 -14.51 -16.82 2.55
N ARG A 56 -13.94 -16.28 3.64
CA ARG A 56 -12.63 -16.71 4.12
C ARG A 56 -12.61 -18.17 4.55
N ARG A 57 -13.63 -18.62 5.29
CA ARG A 57 -13.77 -20.02 5.71
C ARG A 57 -13.86 -20.94 4.48
N ASP A 58 -14.67 -20.57 3.50
CA ASP A 58 -14.90 -21.38 2.31
C ASP A 58 -13.62 -21.51 1.46
N VAL A 59 -12.84 -20.42 1.31
CA VAL A 59 -11.57 -20.45 0.58
C VAL A 59 -10.55 -21.39 1.24
N PHE A 60 -10.42 -21.36 2.57
CA PHE A 60 -9.49 -22.27 3.26
C PHE A 60 -9.98 -23.73 3.26
N ALA A 61 -11.28 -23.95 3.36
CA ALA A 61 -11.85 -25.30 3.26
C ALA A 61 -11.63 -25.91 1.87
N PHE A 62 -11.75 -25.10 0.81
CA PHE A 62 -11.46 -25.52 -0.56
C PHE A 62 -10.00 -25.97 -0.73
N GLU A 63 -9.05 -25.16 -0.27
CA GLU A 63 -7.61 -25.45 -0.38
C GLU A 63 -7.24 -26.79 0.32
N GLU A 64 -7.74 -27.00 1.53
CA GLU A 64 -7.48 -28.24 2.27
C GLU A 64 -8.09 -29.46 1.56
N ALA A 65 -9.31 -29.34 1.03
CA ALA A 65 -9.98 -30.40 0.30
C ALA A 65 -9.27 -30.81 -0.99
N ASP A 66 -8.70 -29.84 -1.72
CA ASP A 66 -8.08 -30.07 -3.03
C ASP A 66 -6.59 -30.44 -2.92
N TYR A 67 -5.86 -29.89 -1.97
CA TYR A 67 -4.40 -30.00 -1.90
C TYR A 67 -3.90 -30.71 -0.63
N GLY A 68 -4.79 -31.05 0.32
CA GLY A 68 -4.46 -31.77 1.54
C GLY A 68 -4.11 -30.89 2.73
N SER A 69 -3.85 -31.52 3.87
CA SER A 69 -3.67 -30.86 5.18
C SER A 69 -2.54 -29.82 5.24
N ASP A 70 -1.52 -29.94 4.39
CA ASP A 70 -0.41 -28.98 4.32
C ASP A 70 -0.85 -27.60 3.81
N TYR A 71 -1.99 -27.55 3.13
CA TYR A 71 -2.64 -26.32 2.67
C TYR A 71 -3.78 -25.84 3.57
N SER A 72 -4.00 -26.50 4.70
CA SER A 72 -4.91 -25.99 5.73
C SER A 72 -4.41 -24.65 6.26
N PHE A 73 -5.36 -23.79 6.64
CA PHE A 73 -5.03 -22.47 7.20
C PHE A 73 -4.06 -22.57 8.38
N GLU A 74 -4.30 -23.50 9.29
CA GLU A 74 -3.47 -23.65 10.50
C GLU A 74 -2.05 -24.12 10.18
N HIS A 75 -1.88 -25.04 9.23
CA HIS A 75 -0.56 -25.49 8.80
C HIS A 75 0.24 -24.37 8.13
N MET A 76 -0.37 -23.70 7.15
CA MET A 76 0.28 -22.58 6.45
C MET A 76 0.61 -21.42 7.42
N ARG A 77 -0.30 -21.13 8.35
CA ARG A 77 -0.09 -20.09 9.37
C ARG A 77 1.07 -20.43 10.30
N ALA A 78 1.14 -21.69 10.75
CA ALA A 78 2.23 -22.18 11.60
C ALA A 78 3.58 -22.14 10.86
N THR A 79 3.59 -22.52 9.58
CA THR A 79 4.78 -22.46 8.73
C THR A 79 5.26 -21.03 8.52
N LEU A 80 4.38 -20.10 8.18
CA LEU A 80 4.73 -18.69 8.02
C LEU A 80 5.18 -18.09 9.35
N ARG A 81 4.56 -18.45 10.47
CA ARG A 81 4.98 -18.00 11.79
C ARG A 81 6.43 -18.36 12.07
N LYS A 82 6.83 -19.61 11.81
CA LYS A 82 8.24 -20.06 11.98
C LYS A 82 9.20 -19.27 11.11
N ALA A 83 8.84 -19.03 9.85
CA ALA A 83 9.65 -18.22 8.94
C ALA A 83 9.80 -16.76 9.44
N LYS A 84 8.72 -16.16 9.94
CA LYS A 84 8.77 -14.81 10.53
C LYS A 84 9.57 -14.76 11.83
N ASP A 85 9.44 -15.77 12.69
CA ASP A 85 10.24 -15.86 13.91
C ASP A 85 11.73 -15.95 13.59
N TYR A 86 12.10 -16.79 12.62
CA TYR A 86 13.47 -16.88 12.13
C TYR A 86 13.97 -15.53 11.61
N ALA A 87 13.17 -14.85 10.77
CA ALA A 87 13.55 -13.56 10.21
C ALA A 87 13.71 -12.46 11.29
N ILE A 88 12.91 -12.49 12.35
CA ILE A 88 13.05 -11.58 13.48
C ILE A 88 14.33 -11.86 14.28
N GLU A 89 14.64 -13.12 14.51
CA GLU A 89 15.83 -13.54 15.27
C GLU A 89 17.12 -13.26 14.52
N HIS A 90 17.14 -13.52 13.20
CA HIS A 90 18.30 -13.37 12.32
C HIS A 90 18.23 -12.09 11.46
N GLN A 91 17.53 -11.05 11.94
CA GLN A 91 17.25 -9.85 11.16
C GLN A 91 18.51 -9.19 10.56
N ALA A 92 19.59 -9.05 11.35
CA ALA A 92 20.81 -8.40 10.87
C ALA A 92 21.49 -9.20 9.74
N GLU A 93 21.51 -10.53 9.84
CA GLU A 93 22.04 -11.42 8.82
C GLU A 93 21.22 -11.36 7.54
N LEU A 94 19.90 -11.45 7.66
CA LEU A 94 19.00 -11.39 6.51
C LEU A 94 18.97 -10.01 5.84
N ILE A 95 19.12 -8.91 6.59
CA ILE A 95 19.31 -7.57 6.02
C ILE A 95 20.59 -7.52 5.20
N ALA A 96 21.72 -8.01 5.76
CA ALA A 96 22.99 -8.01 5.06
C ALA A 96 22.93 -8.85 3.78
N GLN A 97 22.32 -10.03 3.85
CA GLN A 97 22.11 -10.90 2.69
C GLN A 97 21.21 -10.22 1.64
N PHE A 98 20.06 -9.68 2.04
CA PHE A 98 19.14 -8.98 1.14
C PHE A 98 19.83 -7.84 0.40
N LYS A 99 20.57 -6.99 1.13
CA LYS A 99 21.32 -5.86 0.57
C LYS A 99 22.32 -6.32 -0.47
N ALA A 100 23.16 -7.30 -0.12
CA ALA A 100 24.19 -7.82 -1.02
C ALA A 100 23.59 -8.36 -2.33
N GLN A 101 22.47 -9.10 -2.25
CA GLN A 101 21.80 -9.65 -3.44
C GLN A 101 21.10 -8.56 -4.26
N ALA A 102 20.41 -7.63 -3.63
CA ALA A 102 19.71 -6.54 -4.32
C ALA A 102 20.68 -5.57 -5.01
N GLU A 103 21.81 -5.23 -4.36
CA GLU A 103 22.87 -4.41 -4.93
C GLU A 103 23.58 -5.11 -6.08
N ALA A 104 23.83 -6.41 -5.97
CA ALA A 104 24.37 -7.21 -7.07
C ALA A 104 23.44 -7.25 -8.30
N ALA A 105 22.12 -7.13 -8.07
CA ALA A 105 21.12 -7.01 -9.14
C ALA A 105 20.95 -5.57 -9.65
N GLY A 106 21.69 -4.60 -9.12
CA GLY A 106 21.69 -3.20 -9.57
C GLY A 106 20.69 -2.30 -8.84
N ALA A 107 20.09 -2.74 -7.74
CA ALA A 107 19.29 -1.86 -6.88
C ALA A 107 20.18 -0.97 -6.01
N ILE A 108 19.65 0.20 -5.63
CA ILE A 108 20.30 1.14 -4.72
C ILE A 108 19.63 1.02 -3.36
N ILE A 109 20.37 0.65 -2.34
CA ILE A 109 19.82 0.46 -0.99
C ILE A 109 20.07 1.70 -0.14
N TYR A 110 19.03 2.13 0.58
CA TYR A 110 19.12 3.16 1.61
C TYR A 110 18.49 2.66 2.91
N GLU A 111 19.21 2.76 4.01
CA GLU A 111 18.71 2.40 5.34
C GLU A 111 18.30 3.67 6.09
N ALA A 112 17.00 3.82 6.31
CA ALA A 112 16.42 4.94 7.03
C ALA A 112 16.12 4.55 8.48
N ARG A 113 16.67 5.30 9.43
CA ARG A 113 16.44 5.05 10.86
C ARG A 113 15.09 5.56 11.33
N THR A 114 14.61 6.64 10.76
CA THR A 114 13.38 7.33 11.15
C THR A 114 12.50 7.62 9.93
N ALA A 115 11.25 7.97 10.18
CA ALA A 115 10.31 8.47 9.18
C ALA A 115 10.88 9.68 8.42
N GLU A 116 11.41 10.66 9.15
CA GLU A 116 12.01 11.86 8.57
C GLU A 116 13.20 11.55 7.66
N ASP A 117 14.02 10.58 8.05
CA ASP A 117 15.19 10.15 7.28
C ASP A 117 14.78 9.50 5.94
N ALA A 118 13.76 8.65 5.97
CA ALA A 118 13.18 8.04 4.76
C ALA A 118 12.58 9.09 3.81
N ASN A 119 11.78 10.00 4.36
CA ASN A 119 11.11 11.03 3.59
C ASN A 119 12.12 12.01 2.97
N ARG A 120 13.14 12.41 3.73
CA ARG A 120 14.22 13.29 3.26
C ARG A 120 14.98 12.66 2.10
N TYR A 121 15.33 11.37 2.19
CA TYR A 121 16.00 10.67 1.09
C TYR A 121 15.21 10.74 -0.22
N ILE A 122 13.90 10.46 -0.14
CA ILE A 122 13.01 10.49 -1.31
C ILE A 122 12.88 11.90 -1.88
N TYR A 123 12.72 12.90 -1.02
CA TYR A 123 12.67 14.30 -1.43
C TYR A 123 13.95 14.75 -2.14
N GLU A 124 15.12 14.47 -1.54
CA GLU A 124 16.42 14.80 -2.15
C GLU A 124 16.61 14.06 -3.49
N LEU A 125 16.11 12.84 -3.64
CA LEU A 125 16.12 12.12 -4.90
C LEU A 125 15.25 12.83 -5.95
N CYS A 126 14.05 13.30 -5.57
CA CYS A 126 13.21 14.12 -6.43
C CYS A 126 13.93 15.41 -6.86
N GLN A 127 14.57 16.13 -5.93
CA GLN A 127 15.31 17.34 -6.22
C GLN A 127 16.46 17.10 -7.20
N ARG A 128 17.29 16.08 -6.95
CA ARG A 128 18.44 15.74 -7.82
C ARG A 128 18.04 15.43 -9.26
N LYS A 129 16.82 14.89 -9.44
CA LYS A 129 16.32 14.43 -10.74
C LYS A 129 15.30 15.37 -11.38
N GLY A 130 14.98 16.49 -10.72
CA GLY A 130 13.98 17.44 -11.21
C GLY A 130 12.56 16.83 -11.30
N ILE A 131 12.20 15.98 -10.34
CA ILE A 131 10.90 15.30 -10.30
C ILE A 131 9.93 16.13 -9.45
N ASP A 132 8.82 16.50 -10.04
CA ASP A 132 7.72 17.25 -9.43
C ASP A 132 6.42 16.43 -9.25
N LEU A 133 6.34 15.28 -9.96
CA LEU A 133 5.20 14.36 -9.90
C LEU A 133 5.65 12.93 -9.56
N VAL A 134 5.07 12.41 -8.50
CA VAL A 134 5.26 11.04 -8.02
C VAL A 134 3.93 10.29 -8.07
N VAL A 135 3.92 9.05 -8.53
CA VAL A 135 2.79 8.13 -8.42
C VAL A 135 3.07 7.05 -7.39
N LYS A 136 2.09 6.74 -6.55
CA LYS A 136 2.23 5.75 -5.48
C LYS A 136 1.25 4.61 -5.66
N SER A 137 1.71 3.39 -5.43
CA SER A 137 0.84 2.31 -5.03
C SER A 137 0.72 2.30 -3.51
N LYS A 138 -0.43 1.87 -3.01
CA LYS A 138 -0.67 1.78 -1.57
C LYS A 138 0.51 1.16 -0.82
N THR A 139 1.04 1.87 0.16
CA THR A 139 2.06 1.37 1.07
C THR A 139 1.85 1.90 2.49
N MET A 140 1.68 0.97 3.43
CA MET A 140 1.48 1.31 4.84
C MET A 140 2.69 2.02 5.46
N VAL A 141 3.89 1.81 4.91
CA VAL A 141 5.10 2.50 5.40
C VAL A 141 5.08 3.97 5.01
N SER A 142 4.59 4.33 3.81
CA SER A 142 4.47 5.74 3.42
C SER A 142 3.37 6.47 4.19
N GLU A 143 2.31 5.77 4.61
CA GLU A 143 1.30 6.32 5.52
C GLU A 143 1.87 6.55 6.92
N GLU A 144 2.61 5.58 7.44
CA GLU A 144 3.32 5.67 8.72
C GLU A 144 4.30 6.86 8.77
N THR A 145 4.98 7.14 7.66
CA THR A 145 5.95 8.25 7.56
C THR A 145 5.33 9.57 7.13
N GLU A 146 4.03 9.61 6.83
CA GLU A 146 3.31 10.78 6.30
C GLU A 146 3.96 11.38 5.03
N LEU A 147 4.46 10.49 4.16
CA LEU A 147 5.23 10.90 2.99
C LEU A 147 4.49 11.86 2.07
N ASN A 148 3.18 11.69 1.85
CA ASN A 148 2.39 12.55 0.99
C ASN A 148 2.38 14.00 1.50
N HIS A 149 2.19 14.18 2.80
CA HIS A 149 2.23 15.49 3.45
C HIS A 149 3.64 16.11 3.35
N TYR A 150 4.67 15.29 3.64
CA TYR A 150 6.07 15.74 3.58
C TYR A 150 6.48 16.25 2.20
N LEU A 151 6.11 15.53 1.14
CA LEU A 151 6.39 15.89 -0.25
C LEU A 151 5.55 17.10 -0.70
N GLY A 152 4.26 17.11 -0.37
CA GLY A 152 3.32 18.18 -0.72
C GLY A 152 3.75 19.53 -0.15
N ALA A 153 4.15 19.58 1.13
CA ALA A 153 4.68 20.78 1.78
C ALA A 153 5.97 21.34 1.12
N ARG A 154 6.59 20.53 0.24
CA ARG A 154 7.82 20.89 -0.48
C ARG A 154 7.61 21.01 -2.00
N GLY A 155 6.37 21.13 -2.45
CA GLY A 155 6.01 21.36 -3.85
C GLY A 155 6.09 20.15 -4.77
N ILE A 156 6.18 18.92 -4.22
CA ILE A 156 6.14 17.69 -5.00
C ILE A 156 4.76 17.06 -4.90
N LYS A 157 4.12 16.86 -6.04
CA LYS A 157 2.80 16.25 -6.12
C LYS A 157 2.90 14.73 -6.01
N ALA A 158 2.34 14.14 -4.96
CA ALA A 158 2.18 12.70 -4.80
C ALA A 158 0.74 12.28 -5.12
N VAL A 159 0.56 11.34 -6.05
CA VAL A 159 -0.74 10.85 -6.50
C VAL A 159 -0.90 9.39 -6.11
N GLU A 160 -1.88 9.10 -5.27
CA GLU A 160 -2.29 7.72 -4.99
C GLU A 160 -2.91 7.09 -6.23
N THR A 161 -2.61 5.83 -6.50
CA THR A 161 -3.10 5.15 -7.70
C THR A 161 -4.02 3.97 -7.42
N ASP A 162 -4.16 3.58 -6.16
CA ASP A 162 -5.27 2.76 -5.69
C ASP A 162 -6.54 3.60 -5.70
N LEU A 163 -7.65 3.03 -6.18
CA LEU A 163 -8.91 3.76 -6.32
C LEU A 163 -9.40 4.30 -4.97
N GLY A 164 -9.39 3.48 -3.94
CA GLY A 164 -9.86 3.86 -2.61
C GLY A 164 -8.96 4.91 -1.96
N GLU A 165 -7.66 4.74 -2.04
CA GLU A 165 -6.67 5.71 -1.53
C GLU A 165 -6.79 7.06 -2.26
N TRP A 166 -6.99 7.03 -3.59
CA TRP A 166 -7.12 8.26 -4.35
C TRP A 166 -8.40 9.01 -4.04
N VAL A 167 -9.52 8.30 -3.87
CA VAL A 167 -10.78 8.93 -3.43
C VAL A 167 -10.65 9.52 -2.03
N ALA A 168 -9.98 8.84 -1.09
CA ALA A 168 -9.66 9.38 0.22
C ALA A 168 -8.77 10.63 0.11
N GLN A 169 -7.74 10.60 -0.74
CA GLN A 169 -6.88 11.75 -1.03
C GLN A 169 -7.66 12.95 -1.58
N LEU A 170 -8.58 12.73 -2.53
CA LEU A 170 -9.43 13.79 -3.08
C LEU A 170 -10.43 14.35 -2.06
N ALA A 171 -10.91 13.50 -1.14
CA ALA A 171 -11.80 13.89 -0.06
C ALA A 171 -11.06 14.54 1.13
N HIS A 172 -9.72 14.63 1.07
CA HIS A 172 -8.87 15.07 2.17
C HIS A 172 -9.10 14.26 3.47
N GLU A 173 -9.36 12.97 3.34
CA GLU A 173 -9.59 12.05 4.46
C GLU A 173 -8.46 11.04 4.59
N ARG A 174 -8.27 10.51 5.79
CA ARG A 174 -7.40 9.35 6.00
C ARG A 174 -8.15 8.06 5.63
N PRO A 175 -7.44 7.04 5.08
CA PRO A 175 -8.03 5.72 4.87
C PRO A 175 -8.58 5.14 6.18
N SER A 176 -9.85 4.71 6.16
CA SER A 176 -10.51 4.14 7.34
C SER A 176 -10.19 2.67 7.60
N HIS A 177 -9.62 1.99 6.60
CA HIS A 177 -9.23 0.58 6.69
C HIS A 177 -8.00 0.30 5.84
N MET A 178 -7.06 -0.49 6.37
CA MET A 178 -5.76 -0.71 5.71
C MET A 178 -5.82 -1.50 4.40
N VAL A 179 -6.91 -2.24 4.12
CA VAL A 179 -7.10 -2.98 2.86
C VAL A 179 -8.19 -2.35 2.00
N MET A 180 -9.22 -1.81 2.63
CA MET A 180 -10.37 -1.18 1.97
C MET A 180 -10.50 0.29 2.42
N PRO A 181 -9.71 1.20 1.87
CA PRO A 181 -9.50 2.55 2.39
C PRO A 181 -10.77 3.36 2.60
N ILE A 182 -11.76 3.20 1.73
CA ILE A 182 -13.02 3.95 1.73
C ILE A 182 -14.24 3.07 2.00
N ILE A 183 -14.11 2.01 2.82
CA ILE A 183 -15.21 1.11 3.17
C ILE A 183 -16.43 1.84 3.76
N HIS A 184 -16.22 3.00 4.36
CA HIS A 184 -17.25 3.87 4.94
C HIS A 184 -18.02 4.70 3.89
N LYS A 185 -17.51 4.80 2.63
CA LYS A 185 -18.17 5.61 1.59
C LYS A 185 -19.10 4.78 0.72
N THR A 186 -20.25 5.37 0.43
CA THR A 186 -21.16 4.86 -0.60
C THR A 186 -20.71 5.29 -1.99
N ARG A 187 -21.18 4.59 -3.04
CA ARG A 187 -20.92 5.00 -4.43
C ARG A 187 -21.42 6.43 -4.74
N GLN A 188 -22.50 6.86 -4.09
CA GLN A 188 -23.03 8.20 -4.25
C GLN A 188 -22.07 9.25 -3.69
N GLN A 189 -21.47 8.99 -2.54
CA GLN A 189 -20.46 9.85 -1.94
C GLN A 189 -19.18 9.87 -2.79
N VAL A 190 -18.76 8.72 -3.33
CA VAL A 190 -17.62 8.66 -4.27
C VAL A 190 -17.89 9.53 -5.51
N GLY A 191 -19.10 9.42 -6.13
CA GLY A 191 -19.49 10.25 -7.27
C GLY A 191 -19.49 11.74 -6.94
N ALA A 192 -19.89 12.13 -5.72
CA ALA A 192 -19.85 13.52 -5.25
C ALA A 192 -18.41 14.04 -5.13
N VAL A 193 -17.52 13.28 -4.47
CA VAL A 193 -16.09 13.61 -4.35
C VAL A 193 -15.43 13.79 -5.72
N LEU A 194 -15.70 12.86 -6.66
CA LEU A 194 -15.16 12.96 -8.02
C LEU A 194 -15.69 14.19 -8.78
N THR A 195 -16.97 14.51 -8.62
CA THR A 195 -17.60 15.68 -9.24
C THR A 195 -16.94 16.97 -8.77
N GLU A 196 -16.76 17.10 -7.45
CA GLU A 196 -16.13 18.27 -6.83
C GLU A 196 -14.67 18.40 -7.25
N ALA A 197 -13.87 17.34 -7.07
CA ALA A 197 -12.44 17.37 -7.34
C ALA A 197 -12.10 17.57 -8.82
N LEU A 198 -12.94 17.10 -9.76
CA LEU A 198 -12.67 17.19 -11.19
C LEU A 198 -13.42 18.33 -11.89
N GLY A 199 -14.27 19.07 -11.17
CA GLY A 199 -15.01 20.24 -11.70
C GLY A 199 -15.98 19.89 -12.83
N ARG A 200 -16.47 18.65 -12.88
CA ARG A 200 -17.47 18.19 -13.88
C ARG A 200 -18.41 17.17 -13.26
N GLU A 201 -19.63 17.13 -13.72
CA GLU A 201 -20.63 16.18 -13.22
C GLU A 201 -20.24 14.73 -13.56
N ILE A 202 -20.30 13.87 -12.53
CA ILE A 202 -20.03 12.43 -12.62
C ILE A 202 -21.17 11.71 -11.93
N SER A 203 -21.69 10.68 -12.59
CA SER A 203 -22.82 9.92 -12.07
C SER A 203 -22.55 9.39 -10.65
N ARG A 204 -23.52 9.62 -9.76
CA ARG A 204 -23.48 9.09 -8.39
C ARG A 204 -23.92 7.62 -8.30
N GLU A 205 -24.56 7.09 -9.36
CA GLU A 205 -25.09 5.74 -9.38
C GLU A 205 -24.32 4.79 -10.28
N ASN A 206 -23.65 5.31 -11.31
CA ASN A 206 -22.94 4.50 -12.30
C ASN A 206 -21.48 4.29 -11.93
N VAL A 207 -21.21 3.19 -11.22
CA VAL A 207 -19.84 2.81 -10.81
C VAL A 207 -18.90 2.64 -12.02
N ALA A 208 -19.39 2.11 -13.13
CA ALA A 208 -18.55 1.91 -14.33
C ALA A 208 -18.07 3.24 -14.91
N GLU A 209 -18.91 4.30 -14.89
CA GLU A 209 -18.52 5.65 -15.28
C GLU A 209 -17.49 6.23 -14.31
N GLN A 210 -17.69 6.10 -12.98
CA GLN A 210 -16.74 6.56 -11.97
C GLN A 210 -15.37 5.93 -12.19
N VAL A 211 -15.32 4.61 -12.38
CA VAL A 211 -14.08 3.89 -12.65
C VAL A 211 -13.44 4.33 -13.97
N ALA A 212 -14.22 4.54 -15.03
CA ALA A 212 -13.71 5.00 -16.32
C ALA A 212 -13.06 6.38 -16.22
N VAL A 213 -13.65 7.29 -15.46
CA VAL A 213 -13.10 8.63 -15.18
C VAL A 213 -11.76 8.51 -14.44
N ILE A 214 -11.72 7.74 -13.35
CA ILE A 214 -10.49 7.51 -12.55
C ILE A 214 -9.37 6.93 -13.42
N ARG A 215 -9.68 5.96 -14.29
CA ARG A 215 -8.69 5.37 -15.20
C ARG A 215 -8.08 6.40 -16.16
N VAL A 216 -8.86 7.36 -16.64
CA VAL A 216 -8.37 8.42 -17.51
C VAL A 216 -7.42 9.36 -16.76
N GLU A 217 -7.78 9.77 -15.54
CA GLU A 217 -6.94 10.66 -14.72
C GLU A 217 -5.64 9.96 -14.28
N HIS A 218 -5.73 8.72 -13.81
CA HIS A 218 -4.53 7.94 -13.45
C HIS A 218 -3.60 7.69 -14.64
N ARG A 219 -4.15 7.45 -15.84
CA ARG A 219 -3.32 7.28 -17.03
C ARG A 219 -2.42 8.49 -17.28
N LYS A 220 -2.95 9.70 -17.09
CA LYS A 220 -2.16 10.94 -17.23
C LYS A 220 -1.03 10.96 -16.19
N SER A 221 -1.35 10.64 -14.93
CA SER A 221 -0.37 10.60 -13.85
C SER A 221 0.73 9.57 -14.10
N PHE A 222 0.37 8.34 -14.49
CA PHE A 222 1.35 7.29 -14.80
C PHE A 222 2.32 7.66 -15.91
N LEU A 223 1.84 8.33 -16.96
CA LEU A 223 2.66 8.68 -18.13
C LEU A 223 3.59 9.87 -17.89
N ASN A 224 3.26 10.74 -16.93
CA ASN A 224 4.02 11.97 -16.64
C ASN A 224 4.86 11.88 -15.38
N ALA A 225 4.70 10.85 -14.55
CA ALA A 225 5.44 10.74 -13.30
C ALA A 225 6.92 10.46 -13.53
N GLY A 226 7.77 11.20 -12.85
CA GLY A 226 9.21 10.97 -12.82
C GLY A 226 9.63 9.86 -11.85
N MET A 227 8.77 9.56 -10.87
CA MET A 227 9.03 8.53 -9.86
C MET A 227 7.76 7.74 -9.54
N GLY A 228 7.94 6.42 -9.37
CA GLY A 228 6.93 5.55 -8.80
C GLY A 228 7.35 5.07 -7.42
N ILE A 229 6.45 5.11 -6.45
CA ILE A 229 6.70 4.61 -5.09
C ILE A 229 5.78 3.42 -4.80
N SER A 230 6.38 2.33 -4.33
CA SER A 230 5.65 1.15 -3.86
C SER A 230 6.07 0.73 -2.47
N GLY A 231 5.25 -0.11 -1.84
CA GLY A 231 5.66 -0.89 -0.69
C GLY A 231 6.21 -2.25 -1.08
N ALA A 232 6.35 -3.13 -0.08
CA ALA A 232 6.64 -4.54 -0.26
C ALA A 232 5.72 -5.38 0.64
N ASN A 233 5.28 -6.52 0.13
CA ASN A 233 4.65 -7.54 0.96
C ASN A 233 5.70 -8.45 1.60
N ALA A 234 6.79 -8.73 0.88
CA ALA A 234 7.97 -9.37 1.43
C ALA A 234 9.26 -8.85 0.78
N LEU A 235 10.36 -8.91 1.54
CA LEU A 235 11.74 -8.72 1.11
C LEU A 235 12.44 -10.07 1.24
N ILE A 236 12.75 -10.73 0.13
CA ILE A 236 13.27 -12.09 0.08
C ILE A 236 14.79 -12.04 0.13
N ALA A 237 15.37 -12.45 1.27
CA ALA A 237 16.80 -12.26 1.54
C ALA A 237 17.70 -13.08 0.59
N GLU A 238 17.33 -14.31 0.26
CA GLU A 238 18.17 -15.19 -0.58
C GLU A 238 18.44 -14.64 -1.99
N SER A 239 17.57 -13.77 -2.50
CA SER A 239 17.64 -13.26 -3.88
C SER A 239 17.65 -11.73 -4.01
N GLY A 240 17.49 -11.00 -2.90
CA GLY A 240 17.34 -9.54 -2.94
C GLY A 240 16.06 -9.07 -3.62
N THR A 241 15.05 -9.92 -3.69
CA THR A 241 13.82 -9.69 -4.44
C THR A 241 12.74 -9.07 -3.56
N VAL A 242 12.06 -8.06 -4.09
CA VAL A 242 10.85 -7.48 -3.51
C VAL A 242 9.63 -8.19 -4.08
N MET A 243 8.77 -8.73 -3.22
CA MET A 243 7.47 -9.28 -3.60
C MET A 243 6.38 -8.24 -3.33
N MET A 244 5.54 -7.97 -4.34
CA MET A 244 4.41 -7.04 -4.27
C MET A 244 3.15 -7.68 -4.83
N LEU A 245 2.04 -7.55 -4.09
CA LEU A 245 0.73 -8.08 -4.44
C LEU A 245 -0.24 -6.93 -4.69
N THR A 246 -0.95 -6.99 -5.82
CA THR A 246 -2.02 -6.04 -6.15
C THR A 246 -3.15 -6.73 -6.92
N ASN A 247 -4.35 -6.15 -6.91
CA ASN A 247 -5.49 -6.66 -7.69
C ASN A 247 -5.83 -5.78 -8.89
N GLU A 248 -5.51 -4.49 -8.83
CA GLU A 248 -5.94 -3.46 -9.80
C GLU A 248 -4.94 -3.25 -10.95
N GLY A 249 -3.73 -3.76 -10.83
CA GLY A 249 -2.66 -3.55 -11.78
C GLY A 249 -1.94 -2.18 -11.66
N ASN A 250 -2.41 -1.27 -10.80
CA ASN A 250 -1.80 0.02 -10.53
C ASN A 250 -0.34 -0.11 -10.08
N GLY A 251 -0.08 -1.04 -9.15
CA GLY A 251 1.27 -1.31 -8.67
C GLY A 251 2.26 -1.67 -9.79
N ARG A 252 1.83 -2.44 -10.79
CA ARG A 252 2.66 -2.75 -11.97
C ARG A 252 2.98 -1.51 -12.79
N LEU A 253 2.01 -0.61 -12.98
CA LEU A 253 2.23 0.66 -13.70
C LEU A 253 3.16 1.59 -12.92
N VAL A 254 2.95 1.71 -11.60
CA VAL A 254 3.83 2.49 -10.70
C VAL A 254 5.28 2.00 -10.77
N THR A 255 5.50 0.70 -10.75
CA THR A 255 6.85 0.13 -10.74
C THR A 255 7.50 0.07 -12.12
N SER A 256 6.72 0.09 -13.22
CA SER A 256 7.23 -0.14 -14.58
C SER A 256 7.41 1.14 -15.39
N LEU A 257 6.47 2.09 -15.34
CA LEU A 257 6.46 3.26 -16.23
C LEU A 257 7.44 4.37 -15.81
N PRO A 258 7.48 4.84 -14.56
CA PRO A 258 8.41 5.89 -14.18
C PRO A 258 9.87 5.46 -14.30
N PRO A 259 10.79 6.35 -14.68
CA PRO A 259 12.21 6.02 -14.79
C PRO A 259 12.87 5.70 -13.45
N VAL A 260 12.33 6.22 -12.35
CA VAL A 260 12.79 5.94 -10.99
C VAL A 260 11.70 5.18 -10.24
N HIS A 261 12.04 4.04 -9.66
CA HIS A 261 11.17 3.29 -8.77
C HIS A 261 11.77 3.25 -7.38
N VAL A 262 10.99 3.66 -6.37
CA VAL A 262 11.36 3.60 -4.96
C VAL A 262 10.46 2.61 -4.25
N VAL A 263 11.05 1.62 -3.59
CA VAL A 263 10.36 0.69 -2.68
C VAL A 263 10.55 1.18 -1.25
N MET A 264 9.48 1.45 -0.52
CA MET A 264 9.53 1.73 0.92
C MET A 264 9.09 0.51 1.70
N ALA A 265 9.97 -0.08 2.49
CA ALA A 265 9.65 -1.29 3.23
C ALA A 265 10.30 -1.30 4.61
N GLY A 266 9.53 -1.67 5.64
CA GLY A 266 10.06 -1.89 6.97
C GLY A 266 10.83 -3.21 7.07
N TYR A 267 11.73 -3.31 8.03
CA TYR A 267 12.45 -4.55 8.34
C TYR A 267 11.53 -5.73 8.69
N ASP A 268 10.31 -5.44 9.12
CA ASP A 268 9.25 -6.44 9.35
C ASP A 268 8.83 -7.20 8.09
N LYS A 269 9.23 -6.73 6.88
CA LYS A 269 8.95 -7.40 5.61
C LYS A 269 9.97 -8.46 5.21
N LEU A 270 11.07 -8.59 5.94
CA LEU A 270 12.08 -9.62 5.67
C LEU A 270 11.52 -11.03 5.81
N ILE A 271 11.95 -11.87 4.90
CA ILE A 271 11.73 -13.32 4.88
C ILE A 271 12.97 -13.98 4.26
N GLY A 272 13.31 -15.19 4.70
CA GLY A 272 14.55 -15.84 4.29
C GLY A 272 14.56 -16.27 2.83
N THR A 273 13.56 -17.05 2.45
CA THR A 273 13.52 -17.77 1.17
C THR A 273 12.30 -17.46 0.31
N PHE A 274 12.41 -17.77 -0.98
CA PHE A 274 11.31 -17.64 -1.92
C PHE A 274 10.13 -18.58 -1.56
N ALA A 275 10.42 -19.79 -1.08
CA ALA A 275 9.41 -20.75 -0.66
C ALA A 275 8.55 -20.21 0.51
N GLU A 276 9.19 -19.56 1.49
CA GLU A 276 8.50 -18.89 2.59
C GLU A 276 7.65 -17.72 2.11
N ALA A 277 8.14 -16.94 1.13
CA ALA A 277 7.37 -15.87 0.51
C ALA A 277 6.13 -16.40 -0.22
N MET A 278 6.19 -17.60 -0.84
CA MET A 278 5.02 -18.25 -1.46
C MET A 278 3.99 -18.65 -0.40
N THR A 279 4.42 -19.14 0.76
CA THR A 279 3.51 -19.41 1.88
C THR A 279 2.79 -18.13 2.34
N GLN A 280 3.52 -17.01 2.41
CA GLN A 280 2.91 -15.70 2.73
C GLN A 280 1.92 -15.26 1.63
N LEU A 281 2.23 -15.46 0.36
CA LEU A 281 1.34 -15.17 -0.77
C LEU A 281 0.01 -15.91 -0.64
N CYS A 282 0.06 -17.20 -0.36
CA CYS A 282 -1.13 -18.03 -0.17
C CYS A 282 -2.02 -17.52 0.98
N LEU A 283 -1.42 -17.14 2.10
CA LEU A 283 -2.16 -16.67 3.27
C LEU A 283 -2.69 -15.24 3.12
N LEU A 284 -1.95 -14.36 2.44
CA LEU A 284 -2.24 -12.93 2.45
C LEU A 284 -3.58 -12.61 1.77
N ALA A 285 -3.79 -13.05 0.53
CA ALA A 285 -5.00 -12.77 -0.24
C ALA A 285 -6.24 -13.37 0.44
N ARG A 286 -6.13 -14.60 0.91
CA ARG A 286 -7.20 -15.30 1.63
C ARG A 286 -7.57 -14.63 2.94
N SER A 287 -6.56 -14.20 3.70
CA SER A 287 -6.78 -13.53 4.99
C SER A 287 -7.28 -12.10 4.85
N ALA A 288 -6.85 -11.38 3.80
CA ALA A 288 -7.20 -9.97 3.62
C ALA A 288 -8.60 -9.79 3.03
N THR A 289 -8.89 -10.45 1.93
CA THR A 289 -10.08 -10.22 1.10
C THR A 289 -10.87 -11.49 0.80
N ALA A 290 -10.49 -12.62 1.38
CA ALA A 290 -11.09 -13.94 1.10
C ALA A 290 -11.01 -14.32 -0.39
N GLN A 291 -9.96 -13.89 -1.09
CA GLN A 291 -9.70 -14.26 -2.48
C GLN A 291 -8.87 -15.54 -2.54
N GLN A 292 -9.18 -16.43 -3.47
CA GLN A 292 -8.37 -17.63 -3.72
C GLN A 292 -6.97 -17.28 -4.22
N ILE A 293 -6.88 -16.27 -5.09
CA ILE A 293 -5.62 -15.78 -5.65
C ILE A 293 -5.58 -14.25 -5.68
N THR A 294 -4.37 -13.69 -5.72
CA THR A 294 -4.12 -12.30 -6.05
C THR A 294 -4.02 -12.15 -7.57
N SER A 295 -4.63 -11.11 -8.15
CA SER A 295 -4.62 -10.90 -9.60
C SER A 295 -3.21 -10.70 -10.15
N TYR A 296 -2.35 -9.98 -9.40
CA TYR A 296 -0.98 -9.69 -9.79
C TYR A 296 -0.04 -9.93 -8.61
N THR A 297 0.94 -10.82 -8.82
CA THR A 297 2.11 -10.95 -7.97
C THR A 297 3.33 -10.51 -8.78
N THR A 298 4.02 -9.49 -8.30
CA THR A 298 5.18 -8.92 -8.99
C THR A 298 6.43 -9.14 -8.14
N PHE A 299 7.47 -9.67 -8.78
CA PHE A 299 8.80 -9.86 -8.19
C PHE A 299 9.77 -8.90 -8.85
N ILE A 300 10.48 -8.10 -8.04
CA ILE A 300 11.38 -7.05 -8.51
C ILE A 300 12.77 -7.32 -7.90
N THR A 301 13.74 -7.68 -8.74
CA THR A 301 15.10 -8.03 -8.32
C THR A 301 16.12 -7.02 -8.86
N GLY A 302 15.73 -5.78 -9.06
CA GLY A 302 16.57 -4.73 -9.62
C GLY A 302 15.94 -4.06 -10.84
N PRO A 303 16.69 -3.19 -11.56
CA PRO A 303 16.20 -2.47 -12.73
C PRO A 303 15.88 -3.41 -13.90
N ALA A 304 14.67 -3.34 -14.46
CA ALA A 304 14.25 -4.19 -15.55
C ALA A 304 14.76 -3.75 -16.94
N THR A 305 15.18 -2.48 -17.07
CA THR A 305 15.62 -1.90 -18.36
C THR A 305 16.78 -0.94 -18.13
N PRO A 306 17.67 -0.75 -19.13
CA PRO A 306 18.71 0.26 -19.07
C PRO A 306 18.15 1.66 -18.80
N GLY A 307 18.80 2.41 -17.91
CA GLY A 307 18.39 3.76 -17.53
C GLY A 307 17.30 3.86 -16.48
N LYS A 308 16.66 2.75 -16.10
CA LYS A 308 15.77 2.69 -14.94
C LYS A 308 16.57 2.56 -13.65
N GLU A 309 16.15 3.29 -12.63
CA GLU A 309 16.72 3.13 -11.28
C GLU A 309 15.70 2.49 -10.34
N VAL A 310 16.19 1.59 -9.50
CA VAL A 310 15.40 0.98 -8.42
C VAL A 310 16.09 1.30 -7.11
N HIS A 311 15.40 2.05 -6.25
CA HIS A 311 15.84 2.37 -4.90
C HIS A 311 15.01 1.57 -3.90
N ILE A 312 15.66 0.97 -2.92
CA ILE A 312 14.96 0.26 -1.83
C ILE A 312 15.30 0.97 -0.53
N VAL A 313 14.31 1.65 0.04
CA VAL A 313 14.41 2.35 1.32
C VAL A 313 13.94 1.40 2.41
N LEU A 314 14.90 0.87 3.15
CA LEU A 314 14.67 -0.01 4.30
C LEU A 314 14.44 0.86 5.54
N VAL A 315 13.22 0.81 6.09
CA VAL A 315 12.80 1.71 7.16
C VAL A 315 12.79 0.98 8.49
N ASP A 316 13.61 1.42 9.43
CA ASP A 316 13.57 0.94 10.81
C ASP A 316 12.39 1.55 11.57
N ASN A 317 12.39 2.81 11.81
CA ASN A 317 11.34 3.58 12.49
C ASN A 317 10.80 2.88 13.74
N GLY A 318 11.71 2.45 14.63
CA GLY A 318 11.39 1.77 15.89
C GLY A 318 11.27 0.23 15.81
N ARG A 319 11.41 -0.39 14.63
CA ARG A 319 11.31 -1.84 14.48
C ARG A 319 12.43 -2.60 15.19
N SER A 320 13.63 -2.04 15.22
CA SER A 320 14.74 -2.60 15.99
C SER A 320 14.49 -2.55 17.49
N GLU A 321 13.86 -1.49 17.99
CA GLU A 321 13.45 -1.39 19.39
C GLU A 321 12.34 -2.40 19.73
N MET A 322 11.31 -2.50 18.87
CA MET A 322 10.27 -3.52 19.01
C MET A 322 10.83 -4.94 19.03
N ARG A 323 11.86 -5.21 18.19
CA ARG A 323 12.52 -6.52 18.15
C ARG A 323 13.24 -6.84 19.46
N ALA A 324 13.84 -5.84 20.09
CA ALA A 324 14.56 -6.00 21.36
C ALA A 324 13.60 -6.16 22.57
N ASP A 325 12.34 -5.71 22.45
CA ASP A 325 11.37 -5.79 23.51
C ASP A 325 10.60 -7.13 23.46
N PRO A 326 10.66 -7.96 24.53
CA PRO A 326 10.01 -9.25 24.55
C PRO A 326 8.46 -9.18 24.43
N HIS A 327 7.84 -8.07 24.80
CA HIS A 327 6.38 -7.88 24.72
C HIS A 327 5.93 -7.45 23.31
N PHE A 328 6.71 -6.59 22.64
CA PHE A 328 6.36 -6.05 21.32
C PHE A 328 6.95 -6.84 20.14
N LYS A 329 7.93 -7.70 20.39
CA LYS A 329 8.58 -8.50 19.35
C LYS A 329 7.60 -9.25 18.44
N GLU A 330 6.51 -9.77 19.00
CA GLU A 330 5.50 -10.53 18.25
C GLU A 330 4.77 -9.70 17.18
N ALA A 331 4.66 -8.38 17.37
CA ALA A 331 4.02 -7.49 16.40
C ALA A 331 4.74 -7.47 15.05
N LEU A 332 6.04 -7.76 15.02
CA LEU A 332 6.83 -7.84 13.79
C LEU A 332 6.49 -9.05 12.89
N ARG A 333 5.70 -10.01 13.39
CA ARG A 333 5.13 -11.10 12.57
C ARG A 333 4.03 -10.62 11.63
N CYS A 334 3.54 -9.40 11.82
CA CYS A 334 2.40 -8.85 11.08
C CYS A 334 2.69 -8.74 9.58
N ILE A 335 1.87 -9.41 8.75
CA ILE A 335 1.95 -9.34 7.29
C ILE A 335 1.02 -8.27 6.69
N ARG A 336 0.37 -7.46 7.52
CA ARG A 336 -0.55 -6.37 7.13
C ARG A 336 -1.78 -6.85 6.32
N CYS A 337 -2.32 -8.03 6.64
CA CYS A 337 -3.51 -8.59 5.97
C CYS A 337 -4.85 -8.03 6.49
N ALA A 338 -4.86 -7.23 7.54
CA ALA A 338 -6.05 -6.68 8.19
C ALA A 338 -7.05 -7.71 8.75
N ALA A 339 -6.74 -9.00 8.80
CA ALA A 339 -7.67 -10.00 9.33
C ALA A 339 -8.12 -9.71 10.78
N CYS A 340 -7.24 -9.16 11.62
CA CYS A 340 -7.58 -8.72 12.97
C CYS A 340 -8.55 -7.53 12.98
N ALA A 341 -8.37 -6.55 12.08
CA ALA A 341 -9.29 -5.41 11.95
C ALA A 341 -10.68 -5.87 11.48
N ASN A 342 -10.73 -6.85 10.55
CA ASN A 342 -11.99 -7.38 10.02
C ASN A 342 -12.87 -8.11 11.05
N ILE A 343 -12.32 -8.51 12.19
CA ILE A 343 -13.04 -9.22 13.27
C ILE A 343 -13.01 -8.46 14.60
N CYS A 344 -12.42 -7.27 14.61
CA CYS A 344 -12.37 -6.45 15.82
C CYS A 344 -13.78 -6.11 16.31
N PRO A 345 -14.09 -6.30 17.60
CA PRO A 345 -15.41 -5.95 18.12
C PRO A 345 -15.57 -4.46 18.46
N SER A 346 -14.49 -3.69 18.41
CA SER A 346 -14.44 -2.25 18.71
C SER A 346 -14.42 -1.39 17.45
#